data_4a2ff7f9788396c96e20dabd0d3750d4
#
_entry.id   4a2ff7f9788396c96e20dabd0d3750d4
#
_cell.length_a   1.000
_cell.length_b   1.000
_cell.length_c   1.000
_cell.angle_alpha   90.00
_cell.angle_beta   90.00
_cell.angle_gamma   90.00
#
_symmetry.space_group_name_H-M   'P 1'
#
loop_
_entity.id
_entity.type
_entity.pdbx_description
1 polymer ?
#
loop_
_entity_poly.entity_id
_entity_poly.type
_entity_poly.pdbx_seq_one_letter_code
_entity_poly.pdbx_strand_id
1 'polypeptide(L)'
;DNRPENVKKLKIVLQKEYFIEGTDKNVLAAINGAIENLKSLKMEFKEISLPRTKYALSCYYIIMPAEVSANLARFDGIRYSRITNHESRIMNLMDSYLKNRGEGFGKEVKRRIILGTFVLSSGYYDAYYAKAQKVRRLIKEDFDRAFEDVDAILTPVSPTTAFKIGEKTDDPLA
;
A
#
# COMPACT_ATOMS: atom_id res chain seq x y z
N ASP A 1 9.08 30.57 -18.09
CA ASP A 1 8.81 29.62 -16.99
C ASP A 1 7.45 29.98 -16.38
N ASN A 2 6.40 29.27 -16.80
CA ASN A 2 5.00 29.48 -16.36
C ASN A 2 4.68 28.80 -15.01
N ARG A 3 5.70 28.41 -14.24
CA ARG A 3 5.46 27.79 -12.94
C ARG A 3 4.96 28.83 -11.93
N PRO A 4 3.94 28.52 -11.12
CA PRO A 4 3.48 29.43 -10.06
C PRO A 4 4.67 29.81 -9.16
N GLU A 5 4.79 31.08 -8.78
CA GLU A 5 5.86 31.55 -7.87
C GLU A 5 5.93 30.80 -6.56
N ASN A 6 4.80 30.23 -6.13
CA ASN A 6 4.68 29.43 -4.91
C ASN A 6 5.53 28.17 -4.94
N VAL A 7 5.82 27.57 -6.10
CA VAL A 7 6.61 26.34 -6.23
C VAL A 7 8.08 26.57 -5.82
N LYS A 8 8.59 27.79 -5.97
CA LYS A 8 9.99 28.14 -5.63
C LYS A 8 10.27 28.22 -4.11
N LYS A 9 9.23 28.17 -3.28
CA LYS A 9 9.34 28.30 -1.82
C LYS A 9 8.98 27.02 -1.06
N LEU A 10 8.74 25.91 -1.78
CA LEU A 10 8.37 24.65 -1.12
C LEU A 10 9.53 24.12 -0.28
N LYS A 11 9.21 23.78 0.96
CA LYS A 11 10.11 23.07 1.88
C LYS A 11 9.94 21.58 1.65
N ILE A 12 10.94 20.94 1.06
CA ILE A 12 10.96 19.52 0.78
C ILE A 12 11.86 18.82 1.79
N VAL A 13 11.45 17.68 2.28
CA VAL A 13 12.27 16.89 3.17
C VAL A 13 12.56 15.51 2.63
N LEU A 14 13.73 15.01 3.01
CA LEU A 14 14.17 13.64 2.79
C LEU A 14 13.95 12.87 4.07
N GLN A 15 13.25 11.76 3.97
CA GLN A 15 13.03 10.89 5.10
C GLN A 15 14.10 9.82 5.17
N LYS A 16 14.86 9.77 6.27
CA LYS A 16 16.03 8.90 6.45
C LYS A 16 15.67 7.42 6.36
N GLU A 17 14.56 7.02 6.98
CA GLU A 17 14.16 5.62 7.12
C GLU A 17 13.73 4.94 5.82
N TYR A 18 13.53 5.71 4.73
CA TYR A 18 13.17 5.15 3.42
C TYR A 18 14.36 4.98 2.48
N PHE A 19 15.54 5.47 2.87
CA PHE A 19 16.80 5.20 2.19
C PHE A 19 17.49 4.00 2.86
N ILE A 20 16.88 2.83 2.69
CA ILE A 20 17.32 1.60 3.36
C ILE A 20 18.53 0.99 2.67
N GLU A 21 19.34 0.27 3.45
CA GLU A 21 20.42 -0.56 2.92
C GLU A 21 19.86 -1.63 1.96
N GLY A 22 20.53 -1.84 0.83
CA GLY A 22 20.06 -2.76 -0.22
C GLY A 22 19.17 -2.14 -1.28
N THR A 23 18.88 -0.83 -1.21
CA THR A 23 18.18 -0.14 -2.32
C THR A 23 19.02 -0.19 -3.60
N ASP A 24 18.36 -0.50 -4.73
CA ASP A 24 18.99 -0.60 -6.06
C ASP A 24 19.72 0.70 -6.43
N LYS A 25 20.94 0.55 -6.97
CA LYS A 25 21.80 1.70 -7.33
C LYS A 25 21.15 2.63 -8.38
N ASN A 26 20.35 2.08 -9.31
CA ASN A 26 19.67 2.89 -10.31
C ASN A 26 18.53 3.70 -9.68
N VAL A 27 17.82 3.12 -8.70
CA VAL A 27 16.80 3.85 -7.93
C VAL A 27 17.44 5.00 -7.15
N LEU A 28 18.54 4.74 -6.44
CA LEU A 28 19.29 5.78 -5.72
C LEU A 28 19.81 6.87 -6.65
N ALA A 29 20.36 6.50 -7.82
CA ALA A 29 20.86 7.46 -8.80
C ALA A 29 19.72 8.36 -9.34
N ALA A 30 18.55 7.78 -9.64
CA ALA A 30 17.39 8.52 -10.10
C ALA A 30 16.87 9.51 -9.04
N ILE A 31 16.79 9.08 -7.79
CA ILE A 31 16.35 9.94 -6.66
C ILE A 31 17.36 11.07 -6.42
N ASN A 32 18.67 10.77 -6.41
CA ASN A 32 19.70 11.78 -6.26
C ASN A 32 19.67 12.80 -7.40
N GLY A 33 19.48 12.35 -8.64
CA GLY A 33 19.29 13.24 -9.78
C GLY A 33 18.06 14.14 -9.64
N ALA A 34 16.95 13.60 -9.13
CA ALA A 34 15.76 14.39 -8.84
C ALA A 34 16.02 15.47 -7.75
N ILE A 35 16.74 15.08 -6.69
CA ILE A 35 17.14 16.00 -5.60
C ILE A 35 17.99 17.18 -6.15
N GLU A 36 19.00 16.87 -6.96
CA GLU A 36 19.86 17.93 -7.55
C GLU A 36 19.06 18.84 -8.48
N ASN A 37 18.15 18.29 -9.28
CA ASN A 37 17.26 19.09 -10.12
C ASN A 37 16.36 20.02 -9.27
N LEU A 38 15.79 19.53 -8.19
CA LEU A 38 14.95 20.34 -7.30
C LEU A 38 15.76 21.42 -6.57
N LYS A 39 16.99 21.11 -6.14
CA LYS A 39 17.91 22.09 -5.57
C LYS A 39 18.25 23.22 -6.57
N SER A 40 18.44 22.88 -7.85
CA SER A 40 18.68 23.88 -8.89
C SER A 40 17.51 24.85 -9.08
N LEU A 41 16.30 24.41 -8.69
CA LEU A 41 15.08 25.22 -8.65
C LEU A 41 14.94 26.06 -7.38
N LYS A 42 15.99 26.11 -6.54
CA LYS A 42 16.04 26.84 -5.26
C LYS A 42 15.03 26.34 -4.20
N MET A 43 14.66 25.07 -4.25
CA MET A 43 13.87 24.46 -3.20
C MET A 43 14.74 24.15 -1.97
N GLU A 44 14.18 24.36 -0.78
CA GLU A 44 14.86 24.04 0.46
C GLU A 44 14.69 22.56 0.80
N PHE A 45 15.79 21.91 1.19
CA PHE A 45 15.80 20.51 1.63
C PHE A 45 16.19 20.42 3.10
N LYS A 46 15.43 19.63 3.85
CA LYS A 46 15.74 19.24 5.22
C LYS A 46 15.66 17.72 5.33
N GLU A 47 16.32 17.17 6.32
CA GLU A 47 16.16 15.76 6.70
C GLU A 47 15.19 15.67 7.87
N ILE A 48 14.30 14.66 7.82
CA ILE A 48 13.41 14.33 8.92
C ILE A 48 13.51 12.84 9.26
N SER A 49 13.07 12.49 10.45
CA SER A 49 12.91 11.11 10.88
C SER A 49 11.43 10.84 11.18
N LEU A 50 10.94 9.71 10.66
CA LEU A 50 9.61 9.16 10.94
C LEU A 50 9.78 7.77 11.58
N PRO A 51 10.18 7.69 12.85
CA PRO A 51 10.73 6.49 13.47
C PRO A 51 9.74 5.33 13.58
N ARG A 52 8.44 5.60 13.48
CA ARG A 52 7.39 4.58 13.55
C ARG A 52 7.09 3.93 12.20
N THR A 53 7.59 4.46 11.08
CA THR A 53 7.38 3.88 9.74
C THR A 53 7.94 2.48 9.59
N LYS A 54 8.92 2.08 10.42
CA LYS A 54 9.41 0.68 10.49
C LYS A 54 8.30 -0.34 10.78
N TYR A 55 7.18 0.08 11.36
CA TYR A 55 6.03 -0.78 11.64
C TYR A 55 4.97 -0.74 10.51
N ALA A 56 5.15 0.08 9.49
CA ALA A 56 4.13 0.32 8.47
C ALA A 56 3.79 -0.94 7.69
N LEU A 57 4.79 -1.74 7.30
CA LEU A 57 4.59 -2.98 6.56
C LEU A 57 3.79 -4.01 7.38
N SER A 58 4.13 -4.19 8.66
CA SER A 58 3.39 -5.09 9.55
C SER A 58 1.93 -4.62 9.74
N CYS A 59 1.70 -3.31 9.90
CA CYS A 59 0.35 -2.75 9.97
C CYS A 59 -0.43 -2.99 8.67
N TYR A 60 0.22 -2.81 7.51
CA TYR A 60 -0.39 -3.05 6.21
C TYR A 60 -0.87 -4.49 6.06
N TYR A 61 -0.04 -5.47 6.39
CA TYR A 61 -0.39 -6.89 6.27
C TYR A 61 -1.50 -7.35 7.23
N ILE A 62 -1.82 -6.56 8.26
CA ILE A 62 -2.95 -6.83 9.15
C ILE A 62 -4.20 -6.08 8.66
N ILE A 63 -4.09 -4.78 8.45
CA ILE A 63 -5.24 -3.91 8.15
C ILE A 63 -5.79 -4.17 6.76
N MET A 64 -4.91 -4.26 5.75
CA MET A 64 -5.34 -4.39 4.36
C MET A 64 -6.12 -5.69 4.10
N PRO A 65 -5.66 -6.88 4.54
CA PRO A 65 -6.47 -8.09 4.41
C PRO A 65 -7.81 -8.02 5.16
N ALA A 66 -7.83 -7.40 6.34
CA ALA A 66 -9.06 -7.18 7.11
C ALA A 66 -10.08 -6.35 6.31
N GLU A 67 -9.65 -5.21 5.76
CA GLU A 67 -10.48 -4.35 4.91
C GLU A 67 -10.91 -5.06 3.63
N VAL A 68 -10.01 -5.78 2.96
CA VAL A 68 -10.31 -6.55 1.75
C VAL A 68 -11.37 -7.61 2.03
N SER A 69 -11.25 -8.36 3.12
CA SER A 69 -12.24 -9.40 3.47
C SER A 69 -13.63 -8.82 3.71
N ALA A 70 -13.71 -7.69 4.42
CA ALA A 70 -14.96 -7.01 4.70
C ALA A 70 -15.59 -6.40 3.43
N ASN A 71 -14.78 -5.76 2.58
CA ASN A 71 -15.25 -5.13 1.34
C ASN A 71 -15.67 -6.17 0.30
N LEU A 72 -14.88 -7.21 0.09
CA LEU A 72 -15.20 -8.27 -0.87
C LEU A 72 -16.30 -9.22 -0.39
N ALA A 73 -16.70 -9.19 0.89
CA ALA A 73 -17.87 -9.91 1.37
C ALA A 73 -19.15 -9.51 0.61
N ARG A 74 -19.22 -8.28 0.10
CA ARG A 74 -20.37 -7.74 -0.66
C ARG A 74 -20.35 -8.10 -2.15
N PHE A 75 -19.26 -8.69 -2.64
CA PHE A 75 -19.14 -8.99 -4.07
C PHE A 75 -19.97 -10.22 -4.45
N ASP A 76 -21.03 -10.01 -5.22
CA ASP A 76 -21.92 -11.06 -5.73
C ASP A 76 -21.50 -11.60 -7.10
N GLY A 77 -20.74 -10.81 -7.88
CA GLY A 77 -20.32 -11.15 -9.23
C GLY A 77 -21.39 -11.00 -10.32
N ILE A 78 -22.58 -10.52 -10.01
CA ILE A 78 -23.68 -10.42 -10.97
C ILE A 78 -23.37 -9.39 -12.08
N ARG A 79 -22.86 -8.22 -11.68
CA ARG A 79 -22.63 -7.11 -12.61
C ARG A 79 -21.23 -7.05 -13.19
N TYR A 80 -20.22 -7.43 -12.43
CA TYR A 80 -18.82 -7.21 -12.76
C TYR A 80 -18.00 -8.50 -12.93
N SER A 81 -18.65 -9.67 -12.92
CA SER A 81 -17.97 -10.93 -13.19
C SER A 81 -17.81 -11.17 -14.69
N ARG A 82 -16.70 -11.85 -15.04
CA ARG A 82 -16.52 -12.43 -16.38
C ARG A 82 -17.27 -13.74 -16.56
N ILE A 83 -17.77 -14.32 -15.47
CA ILE A 83 -18.51 -15.56 -15.49
C ILE A 83 -19.95 -15.22 -15.88
N THR A 84 -20.23 -15.33 -17.17
CA THR A 84 -21.59 -15.13 -17.70
C THR A 84 -22.45 -16.32 -17.32
N ASN A 85 -23.65 -16.04 -16.82
CA ASN A 85 -24.61 -17.04 -16.38
C ASN A 85 -25.19 -17.91 -17.54
N HIS A 86 -24.66 -17.74 -18.78
CA HIS A 86 -25.20 -18.39 -19.97
C HIS A 86 -24.82 -19.86 -20.14
N GLU A 87 -23.77 -20.34 -19.47
CA GLU A 87 -23.27 -21.71 -19.68
C GLU A 87 -23.53 -22.70 -18.54
N SER A 88 -24.07 -22.24 -17.44
CA SER A 88 -24.34 -23.14 -16.29
C SER A 88 -25.71 -22.85 -15.71
N ARG A 89 -26.47 -23.92 -15.49
CA ARG A 89 -27.67 -23.89 -14.67
C ARG A 89 -27.31 -23.43 -13.25
N ILE A 90 -27.30 -22.11 -13.04
CA ILE A 90 -27.26 -21.55 -11.70
C ILE A 90 -28.63 -21.85 -11.11
N MET A 91 -28.66 -22.81 -10.21
CA MET A 91 -29.93 -23.29 -9.66
C MET A 91 -30.47 -22.40 -8.54
N ASN A 92 -29.58 -21.64 -7.86
CA ASN A 92 -29.97 -20.74 -6.78
C ASN A 92 -28.90 -19.63 -6.58
N LEU A 93 -29.23 -18.66 -5.74
CA LEU A 93 -28.37 -17.52 -5.43
C LEU A 93 -27.03 -17.96 -4.77
N MET A 94 -27.07 -18.96 -3.92
CA MET A 94 -25.86 -19.46 -3.24
C MET A 94 -24.85 -20.06 -4.24
N ASP A 95 -25.32 -20.84 -5.20
CA ASP A 95 -24.47 -21.42 -6.25
C ASP A 95 -23.82 -20.31 -7.09
N SER A 96 -24.57 -19.24 -7.39
CA SER A 96 -24.04 -18.06 -8.09
C SER A 96 -22.90 -17.41 -7.30
N TYR A 97 -23.08 -17.18 -6.01
CA TYR A 97 -22.04 -16.63 -5.15
C TYR A 97 -20.80 -17.53 -5.09
N LEU A 98 -20.99 -18.83 -4.84
CA LEU A 98 -19.91 -19.79 -4.73
C LEU A 98 -19.09 -19.85 -6.02
N LYS A 99 -19.76 -19.91 -7.16
CA LYS A 99 -19.10 -19.94 -8.48
C LYS A 99 -18.36 -18.65 -8.78
N ASN A 100 -19.03 -17.50 -8.67
CA ASN A 100 -18.40 -16.20 -8.96
C ASN A 100 -17.19 -15.93 -8.06
N ARG A 101 -17.27 -16.25 -6.78
CA ARG A 101 -16.15 -16.06 -5.84
C ARG A 101 -15.08 -17.13 -6.00
N GLY A 102 -15.48 -18.38 -6.25
CA GLY A 102 -14.57 -19.52 -6.43
C GLY A 102 -13.72 -19.42 -7.68
N GLU A 103 -14.31 -19.06 -8.81
CA GLU A 103 -13.65 -18.98 -10.11
C GLU A 103 -13.13 -17.56 -10.41
N GLY A 104 -13.87 -16.52 -9.98
CA GLY A 104 -13.58 -15.13 -10.27
C GLY A 104 -12.43 -14.53 -9.44
N PHE A 105 -12.22 -14.99 -8.20
CA PHE A 105 -11.13 -14.51 -7.38
C PHE A 105 -9.85 -15.33 -7.60
N GLY A 106 -8.76 -14.66 -7.93
CA GLY A 106 -7.43 -15.26 -8.02
C GLY A 106 -6.92 -15.78 -6.66
N LYS A 107 -5.88 -16.61 -6.68
CA LYS A 107 -5.31 -17.26 -5.49
C LYS A 107 -4.92 -16.25 -4.39
N GLU A 108 -4.27 -15.15 -4.77
CA GLU A 108 -3.82 -14.11 -3.83
C GLU A 108 -5.00 -13.40 -3.17
N VAL A 109 -6.04 -13.05 -3.94
CA VAL A 109 -7.25 -12.42 -3.39
C VAL A 109 -7.92 -13.34 -2.36
N LYS A 110 -8.05 -14.61 -2.67
CA LYS A 110 -8.60 -15.62 -1.74
C LYS A 110 -7.78 -15.72 -0.46
N ARG A 111 -6.45 -15.74 -0.57
CA ARG A 111 -5.55 -15.78 0.57
C ARG A 111 -5.75 -14.57 1.48
N ARG A 112 -5.84 -13.37 0.92
CA ARG A 112 -6.06 -12.13 1.68
C ARG A 112 -7.44 -12.08 2.35
N ILE A 113 -8.47 -12.59 1.68
CA ILE A 113 -9.81 -12.73 2.29
C ILE A 113 -9.76 -13.65 3.51
N ILE A 114 -9.09 -14.80 3.41
CA ILE A 114 -8.96 -15.76 4.53
C ILE A 114 -8.19 -15.12 5.68
N LEU A 115 -7.04 -14.51 5.41
CA LEU A 115 -6.24 -13.80 6.41
C LEU A 115 -7.04 -12.68 7.10
N GLY A 116 -7.77 -11.88 6.33
CA GLY A 116 -8.58 -10.80 6.87
C GLY A 116 -9.72 -11.30 7.74
N THR A 117 -10.39 -12.37 7.33
CA THR A 117 -11.44 -13.03 8.13
C THR A 117 -10.88 -13.54 9.44
N PHE A 118 -9.69 -14.15 9.43
CA PHE A 118 -9.00 -14.59 10.63
C PHE A 118 -8.68 -13.42 11.58
N VAL A 119 -8.09 -12.35 11.05
CA VAL A 119 -7.73 -11.15 11.84
C VAL A 119 -8.95 -10.49 12.49
N LEU A 120 -10.11 -10.54 11.82
CA LEU A 120 -11.36 -9.96 12.32
C LEU A 120 -12.17 -10.91 13.22
N SER A 121 -11.75 -12.16 13.36
CA SER A 121 -12.48 -13.13 14.16
C SER A 121 -12.34 -12.86 15.66
N SER A 122 -13.30 -13.41 16.43
CA SER A 122 -13.32 -13.32 17.89
C SER A 122 -12.02 -13.86 18.49
N GLY A 123 -11.46 -13.13 19.45
CA GLY A 123 -10.18 -13.47 20.11
C GLY A 123 -8.93 -12.94 19.36
N TYR A 124 -9.01 -12.66 18.07
CA TYR A 124 -7.88 -12.11 17.30
C TYR A 124 -8.04 -10.63 16.97
N TYR A 125 -9.26 -10.12 16.94
CA TYR A 125 -9.56 -8.73 16.63
C TYR A 125 -8.75 -7.74 17.50
N ASP A 126 -8.80 -7.90 18.81
CA ASP A 126 -8.11 -7.00 19.74
C ASP A 126 -6.59 -7.18 19.69
N ALA A 127 -6.13 -8.43 19.56
CA ALA A 127 -4.72 -8.76 19.52
C ALA A 127 -4.01 -8.23 18.26
N TYR A 128 -4.70 -8.22 17.12
CA TYR A 128 -4.13 -7.85 15.83
C TYR A 128 -4.73 -6.58 15.24
N TYR A 129 -6.02 -6.58 14.89
CA TYR A 129 -6.62 -5.47 14.16
C TYR A 129 -6.66 -4.18 14.98
N ALA A 130 -7.18 -4.23 16.19
CA ALA A 130 -7.25 -3.05 17.06
C ALA A 130 -5.85 -2.52 17.41
N LYS A 131 -4.88 -3.42 17.63
CA LYS A 131 -3.49 -3.05 17.87
C LYS A 131 -2.88 -2.38 16.64
N ALA A 132 -3.07 -2.94 15.45
CA ALA A 132 -2.59 -2.36 14.19
C ALA A 132 -3.20 -0.97 13.92
N GLN A 133 -4.49 -0.78 14.21
CA GLN A 133 -5.14 0.53 14.11
C GLN A 133 -4.50 1.57 15.04
N LYS A 134 -4.17 1.20 16.26
CA LYS A 134 -3.45 2.09 17.20
C LYS A 134 -2.07 2.47 16.67
N VAL A 135 -1.31 1.50 16.16
CA VAL A 135 0.02 1.76 15.55
C VAL A 135 -0.09 2.62 14.30
N ARG A 136 -1.08 2.37 13.43
CA ARG A 136 -1.36 3.24 12.27
C ARG A 136 -1.58 4.68 12.67
N ARG A 137 -2.33 4.92 13.74
CA ARG A 137 -2.52 6.27 14.28
C ARG A 137 -1.21 6.92 14.70
N LEU A 138 -0.35 6.18 15.40
CA LEU A 138 0.97 6.68 15.81
C LEU A 138 1.88 6.99 14.61
N ILE A 139 1.82 6.18 13.54
CA ILE A 139 2.52 6.47 12.29
C ILE A 139 1.98 7.77 11.68
N LYS A 140 0.64 7.91 11.61
CA LYS A 140 0.02 9.16 11.11
C LYS A 140 0.48 10.39 11.89
N GLU A 141 0.56 10.30 13.22
CA GLU A 141 1.02 11.40 14.07
C GLU A 141 2.48 11.83 13.76
N ASP A 142 3.36 10.92 13.32
CA ASP A 142 4.69 11.29 12.85
C ASP A 142 4.63 12.14 11.58
N PHE A 143 3.77 11.76 10.63
CA PHE A 143 3.55 12.55 9.40
C PHE A 143 2.86 13.88 9.69
N ASP A 144 1.84 13.90 10.55
CA ASP A 144 1.12 15.14 10.90
C ASP A 144 2.11 16.17 11.47
N ARG A 145 2.99 15.76 12.40
CA ARG A 145 4.03 16.63 12.95
C ARG A 145 5.05 17.09 11.90
N ALA A 146 5.44 16.20 10.99
CA ALA A 146 6.36 16.59 9.93
C ALA A 146 5.74 17.66 9.02
N PHE A 147 4.47 17.53 8.65
CA PHE A 147 3.77 18.49 7.79
C PHE A 147 3.40 19.82 8.48
N GLU A 148 3.65 19.99 9.79
CA GLU A 148 3.59 21.31 10.43
C GLU A 148 4.72 22.23 9.93
N ASP A 149 5.87 21.65 9.54
CA ASP A 149 7.07 22.41 9.19
C ASP A 149 7.44 22.33 7.69
N VAL A 150 6.85 21.39 6.94
CA VAL A 150 7.23 21.12 5.55
C VAL A 150 6.04 20.93 4.64
N ASP A 151 6.25 21.17 3.36
CA ASP A 151 5.20 21.13 2.34
C ASP A 151 5.16 19.78 1.62
N ALA A 152 6.29 19.08 1.52
CA ALA A 152 6.39 17.80 0.82
C ALA A 152 7.49 16.91 1.38
N ILE A 153 7.28 15.59 1.30
CA ILE A 153 8.25 14.56 1.66
C ILE A 153 8.65 13.83 0.38
N LEU A 154 9.94 13.76 0.09
CA LEU A 154 10.49 13.04 -1.06
C LEU A 154 11.03 11.69 -0.59
N THR A 155 10.56 10.61 -1.21
CA THR A 155 10.99 9.23 -0.90
C THR A 155 11.09 8.39 -2.16
N PRO A 156 11.91 7.32 -2.17
CA PRO A 156 11.78 6.26 -3.17
C PRO A 156 10.38 5.60 -3.07
N VAL A 157 9.80 5.25 -4.21
CA VAL A 157 8.52 4.52 -4.26
C VAL A 157 8.72 3.03 -3.96
N SER A 158 9.87 2.49 -4.39
CA SER A 158 10.26 1.08 -4.20
C SER A 158 11.77 1.00 -4.03
N PRO A 159 12.30 0.05 -3.26
CA PRO A 159 13.72 -0.18 -3.16
C PRO A 159 14.35 -0.78 -4.44
N THR A 160 13.51 -1.31 -5.34
CA THR A 160 13.97 -1.97 -6.58
C THR A 160 13.27 -1.38 -7.80
N THR A 161 13.86 -1.57 -8.96
CA THR A 161 13.20 -1.32 -10.26
C THR A 161 12.09 -2.35 -10.51
N ALA A 162 11.27 -2.13 -11.55
CA ALA A 162 10.25 -3.09 -11.94
C ALA A 162 10.87 -4.45 -12.30
N PHE A 163 10.28 -5.52 -11.77
CA PHE A 163 10.66 -6.89 -12.09
C PHE A 163 9.93 -7.38 -13.35
N LYS A 164 10.44 -8.45 -13.97
CA LYS A 164 9.83 -9.04 -15.16
C LYS A 164 8.51 -9.73 -14.84
N ILE A 165 7.61 -9.77 -15.84
CA ILE A 165 6.35 -10.50 -15.70
C ILE A 165 6.65 -11.97 -15.41
N GLY A 166 6.08 -12.50 -14.34
CA GLY A 166 6.25 -13.88 -13.88
C GLY A 166 7.46 -14.14 -12.97
N GLU A 167 8.35 -13.16 -12.76
CA GLU A 167 9.58 -13.34 -11.98
C GLU A 167 9.34 -13.63 -10.50
N LYS A 168 8.23 -13.10 -9.94
CA LYS A 168 7.92 -13.22 -8.50
C LYS A 168 6.60 -13.93 -8.20
N THR A 169 6.10 -14.75 -9.14
CA THR A 169 4.79 -15.41 -8.97
C THR A 169 4.78 -16.51 -7.92
N ASP A 170 5.93 -17.12 -7.64
CA ASP A 170 6.05 -18.27 -6.77
C ASP A 170 6.48 -17.91 -5.34
N ASP A 171 6.90 -16.66 -5.12
CA ASP A 171 7.25 -16.16 -3.79
C ASP A 171 6.29 -15.04 -3.35
N PRO A 172 5.32 -15.33 -2.49
CA PRO A 172 4.35 -14.34 -2.00
C PRO A 172 4.95 -13.29 -1.05
N LEU A 173 6.22 -13.43 -0.67
CA LEU A 173 6.94 -12.51 0.23
C LEU A 173 8.03 -11.71 -0.52
N ALA A 174 8.24 -11.96 -1.82
CA ALA A 174 9.26 -11.30 -2.64
C ALA A 174 8.83 -9.90 -3.12
#